data_0842a808f7cd734b22035383d35f6b3d
#
_entry.id   0842a808f7cd734b22035383d35f6b3d
#
_cell.length_a   1.000
_cell.length_b   1.000
_cell.length_c   1.000
_cell.angle_alpha   90.00
_cell.angle_beta   90.00
_cell.angle_gamma   90.00
#
_symmetry.space_group_name_H-M   'P 1'
#
loop_
_entity.id
_entity.type
_entity.pdbx_description
1 polymer ?
#
loop_
_entity_poly.entity_id
_entity_poly.type
_entity_poly.pdbx_seq_one_letter_code
_entity_poly.pdbx_strand_id
1 'polypeptide(L)'
;MSSIEYQILLAASDIEPGMEQQQKLLGLISQEFDQGRLVEMAVREGVAGLLYKNLKKLGVLGYLGHRQIEKLQSFYYSAARLNLKLLHDLKEILQIIDQSKIRVVLLQGIPLLQQIYKDVGLRPLTDIDLWVLPEYLPGVERT
;
A
#
# COMPACT_ATOMS: atom_id res chain seq x y z
N MET A 1 11.34 23.88 -8.79
CA MET A 1 11.88 22.57 -9.17
C MET A 1 11.56 21.56 -8.07
N SER A 2 11.05 20.41 -8.42
CA SER A 2 10.88 19.33 -7.44
C SER A 2 12.24 18.74 -7.06
N SER A 3 12.44 18.39 -5.77
CA SER A 3 13.68 17.77 -5.31
C SER A 3 13.89 16.40 -5.98
N ILE A 4 15.13 15.92 -5.99
CA ILE A 4 15.45 14.61 -6.56
C ILE A 4 14.72 13.47 -5.83
N GLU A 5 14.57 13.59 -4.50
CA GLU A 5 13.83 12.61 -3.70
C GLU A 5 12.36 12.53 -4.14
N TYR A 6 11.74 13.68 -4.44
CA TYR A 6 10.36 13.71 -4.95
C TYR A 6 10.25 13.06 -6.34
N GLN A 7 11.24 13.28 -7.21
CA GLN A 7 11.28 12.65 -8.54
C GLN A 7 11.48 11.14 -8.44
N ILE A 8 12.35 10.67 -7.52
CA ILE A 8 12.54 9.24 -7.23
C ILE A 8 11.22 8.65 -6.73
N LEU A 9 10.56 9.33 -5.80
CA LEU A 9 9.31 8.85 -5.21
C LEU A 9 8.21 8.73 -6.27
N LEU A 10 8.04 9.72 -7.14
CA LEU A 10 7.10 9.66 -8.26
C LEU A 10 7.41 8.50 -9.21
N ALA A 11 8.68 8.32 -9.58
CA ALA A 11 9.10 7.23 -10.45
C ALA A 11 8.88 5.85 -9.84
N ALA A 12 8.94 5.75 -8.50
CA ALA A 12 8.75 4.51 -7.75
C ALA A 12 7.30 4.26 -7.29
N SER A 13 6.37 5.18 -7.56
CA SER A 13 4.99 5.07 -7.08
C SER A 13 4.05 4.31 -8.03
N ASP A 14 4.54 3.80 -9.13
CA ASP A 14 3.77 2.94 -10.02
C ASP A 14 3.72 1.51 -9.48
N ILE A 15 2.56 0.87 -9.58
CA ILE A 15 2.35 -0.52 -9.13
C ILE A 15 3.08 -1.50 -10.03
N GLU A 16 3.06 -1.25 -11.34
CA GLU A 16 3.73 -2.04 -12.37
C GLU A 16 4.44 -1.09 -13.36
N PRO A 17 5.60 -0.53 -12.96
CA PRO A 17 6.29 0.44 -13.79
C PRO A 17 6.73 -0.18 -15.12
N GLY A 18 6.39 0.49 -16.22
CA GLY A 18 6.87 0.14 -17.55
C GLY A 18 8.38 0.37 -17.70
N MET A 19 8.97 -0.05 -18.83
CA MET A 19 10.43 0.04 -19.07
C MET A 19 10.95 1.48 -18.96
N GLU A 20 10.24 2.45 -19.51
CA GLU A 20 10.63 3.86 -19.44
C GLU A 20 10.71 4.36 -17.99
N GLN A 21 9.69 4.03 -17.19
CA GLN A 21 9.62 4.40 -15.77
C GLN A 21 10.72 3.73 -14.96
N GLN A 22 11.03 2.47 -15.26
CA GLN A 22 12.13 1.74 -14.64
C GLN A 22 13.49 2.38 -14.96
N GLN A 23 13.74 2.74 -16.22
CA GLN A 23 14.95 3.42 -16.64
C GLN A 23 15.09 4.79 -15.98
N LYS A 24 13.98 5.55 -15.88
CA LYS A 24 13.94 6.83 -15.18
C LYS A 24 14.31 6.66 -13.70
N LEU A 25 13.71 5.67 -13.02
CA LEU A 25 14.02 5.39 -11.63
C LEU A 25 15.49 4.99 -11.43
N LEU A 26 16.05 4.14 -12.30
CA LEU A 26 17.47 3.78 -12.29
C LEU A 26 18.38 4.98 -12.45
N GLY A 27 18.07 5.88 -13.38
CA GLY A 27 18.85 7.10 -13.60
C GLY A 27 18.80 8.08 -12.43
N LEU A 28 17.66 8.15 -11.74
CA LEU A 28 17.49 9.03 -10.58
C LEU A 28 18.17 8.48 -9.32
N ILE A 29 18.02 7.18 -9.03
CA ILE A 29 18.56 6.55 -7.82
C ILE A 29 20.09 6.45 -7.82
N SER A 30 20.72 6.56 -9.00
CA SER A 30 22.19 6.56 -9.14
C SER A 30 22.82 7.94 -8.88
N GLN A 31 22.03 9.00 -8.72
CA GLN A 31 22.51 10.34 -8.38
C GLN A 31 22.66 10.51 -6.86
N GLU A 32 23.25 11.62 -6.46
CA GLU A 32 23.33 11.99 -5.04
C GLU A 32 21.98 12.53 -4.57
N PHE A 33 21.46 12.02 -3.45
CA PHE A 33 20.20 12.43 -2.83
C PHE A 33 20.21 12.16 -1.31
N ASP A 34 19.31 12.82 -0.59
CA ASP A 34 19.10 12.57 0.84
C ASP A 34 18.21 11.34 1.04
N GLN A 35 18.84 10.22 1.39
CA GLN A 35 18.16 8.92 1.61
C GLN A 35 17.17 8.97 2.78
N GLY A 36 17.50 9.69 3.85
CA GLY A 36 16.62 9.86 5.01
C GLY A 36 15.34 10.57 4.62
N ARG A 37 15.48 11.69 3.92
CA ARG A 37 14.36 12.48 3.40
C ARG A 37 13.49 11.68 2.43
N LEU A 38 14.10 10.92 1.52
CA LEU A 38 13.36 10.05 0.58
C LEU A 38 12.45 9.08 1.34
N VAL A 39 13.00 8.35 2.32
CA VAL A 39 12.25 7.37 3.09
C VAL A 39 11.17 8.02 3.96
N GLU A 40 11.45 9.17 4.58
CA GLU A 40 10.45 9.93 5.34
C GLU A 40 9.29 10.41 4.48
N MET A 41 9.59 10.93 3.29
CA MET A 41 8.56 11.31 2.32
C MET A 41 7.72 10.08 1.91
N ALA A 42 8.36 8.95 1.59
CA ALA A 42 7.66 7.74 1.19
C ALA A 42 6.69 7.22 2.27
N VAL A 43 7.11 7.27 3.54
CA VAL A 43 6.26 6.90 4.68
C VAL A 43 5.10 7.87 4.86
N ARG A 44 5.37 9.17 4.82
CA ARG A 44 4.35 10.21 4.98
C ARG A 44 3.27 10.14 3.90
N GLU A 45 3.66 9.90 2.65
CA GLU A 45 2.74 9.80 1.51
C GLU A 45 2.09 8.40 1.37
N GLY A 46 2.44 7.44 2.25
CA GLY A 46 1.88 6.09 2.23
C GLY A 46 2.35 5.20 1.08
N VAL A 47 3.45 5.54 0.42
CA VAL A 47 4.01 4.84 -0.75
C VAL A 47 5.32 4.11 -0.47
N ALA A 48 5.70 3.98 0.80
CA ALA A 48 6.93 3.29 1.20
C ALA A 48 6.97 1.82 0.75
N GLY A 49 5.82 1.15 0.72
CA GLY A 49 5.69 -0.22 0.21
C GLY A 49 6.00 -0.30 -1.29
N LEU A 50 5.50 0.64 -2.08
CA LEU A 50 5.78 0.73 -3.53
C LEU A 50 7.25 1.04 -3.79
N LEU A 51 7.82 2.01 -3.08
CA LEU A 51 9.25 2.33 -3.16
C LEU A 51 10.11 1.09 -2.87
N TYR A 52 9.84 0.40 -1.76
CA TYR A 52 10.56 -0.83 -1.38
C TYR A 52 10.47 -1.90 -2.46
N LYS A 53 9.26 -2.22 -2.92
CA LYS A 53 9.02 -3.25 -3.93
C LYS A 53 9.75 -2.94 -5.24
N ASN A 54 9.62 -1.70 -5.73
CA ASN A 54 10.20 -1.31 -7.02
C ASN A 54 11.73 -1.27 -6.98
N LEU A 55 12.34 -0.73 -5.92
CA LEU A 55 13.80 -0.78 -5.75
C LEU A 55 14.32 -2.21 -5.61
N LYS A 56 13.59 -3.08 -4.89
CA LYS A 56 13.93 -4.50 -4.76
C LYS A 56 13.84 -5.23 -6.11
N LYS A 57 12.75 -5.01 -6.86
CA LYS A 57 12.53 -5.61 -8.17
C LYS A 57 13.62 -5.24 -9.18
N LEU A 58 14.07 -3.99 -9.13
CA LEU A 58 15.16 -3.49 -9.97
C LEU A 58 16.57 -3.87 -9.48
N GLY A 59 16.70 -4.49 -8.31
CA GLY A 59 18.00 -4.87 -7.73
C GLY A 59 18.83 -3.69 -7.23
N VAL A 60 18.21 -2.53 -6.97
CA VAL A 60 18.90 -1.29 -6.62
C VAL A 60 18.72 -0.84 -5.18
N LEU A 61 18.24 -1.71 -4.30
CA LEU A 61 18.18 -1.42 -2.87
C LEU A 61 19.54 -1.04 -2.27
N GLY A 62 20.64 -1.57 -2.83
CA GLY A 62 22.01 -1.27 -2.39
C GLY A 62 22.44 0.18 -2.54
N TYR A 63 21.70 1.03 -3.26
CA TYR A 63 21.91 2.49 -3.27
C TYR A 63 21.46 3.17 -1.98
N LEU A 64 20.62 2.48 -1.17
CA LEU A 64 20.23 2.95 0.16
C LEU A 64 21.12 2.34 1.25
N GLY A 65 21.36 3.10 2.30
CA GLY A 65 22.00 2.58 3.51
C GLY A 65 21.12 1.56 4.23
N HIS A 66 21.76 0.67 4.99
CA HIS A 66 21.11 -0.43 5.71
C HIS A 66 19.89 0.05 6.54
N ARG A 67 20.04 1.14 7.30
CA ARG A 67 18.98 1.72 8.11
C ARG A 67 17.74 2.12 7.30
N GLN A 68 17.94 2.68 6.11
CA GLN A 68 16.85 3.08 5.22
C GLN A 68 16.14 1.88 4.62
N ILE A 69 16.90 0.85 4.26
CA ILE A 69 16.35 -0.42 3.77
C ILE A 69 15.49 -1.07 4.86
N GLU A 70 16.00 -1.18 6.09
CA GLU A 70 15.26 -1.74 7.22
C GLU A 70 13.97 -0.97 7.50
N LYS A 71 13.99 0.36 7.41
CA LYS A 71 12.80 1.20 7.63
C LYS A 71 11.73 0.94 6.58
N LEU A 72 12.09 0.88 5.29
CA LEU A 72 11.18 0.56 4.19
C LEU A 72 10.62 -0.86 4.33
N GLN A 73 11.48 -1.82 4.65
CA GLN A 73 11.14 -3.22 4.84
C GLN A 73 10.18 -3.41 6.01
N SER A 74 10.46 -2.77 7.13
CA SER A 74 9.59 -2.78 8.31
C SER A 74 8.20 -2.21 8.00
N PHE A 75 8.14 -1.13 7.23
CA PHE A 75 6.87 -0.53 6.80
C PHE A 75 6.07 -1.49 5.92
N TYR A 76 6.71 -2.10 4.91
CA TYR A 76 6.08 -3.06 4.02
C TYR A 76 5.49 -4.26 4.78
N TYR A 77 6.27 -4.89 5.65
CA TYR A 77 5.81 -6.06 6.41
C TYR A 77 4.77 -5.71 7.48
N SER A 78 4.86 -4.53 8.09
CA SER A 78 3.84 -4.05 9.02
C SER A 78 2.51 -3.80 8.32
N ALA A 79 2.53 -3.18 7.14
CA ALA A 79 1.34 -3.01 6.31
C ALA A 79 0.74 -4.36 5.91
N ALA A 80 1.57 -5.30 5.45
CA ALA A 80 1.13 -6.64 5.08
C ALA A 80 0.44 -7.37 6.25
N ARG A 81 1.03 -7.32 7.45
CA ARG A 81 0.45 -7.95 8.65
C ARG A 81 -0.90 -7.36 9.03
N LEU A 82 -0.99 -6.02 9.03
CA LEU A 82 -2.24 -5.33 9.35
C LEU A 82 -3.33 -5.62 8.32
N ASN A 83 -2.98 -5.59 7.04
CA ASN A 83 -3.92 -5.85 5.96
C ASN A 83 -4.42 -7.30 5.98
N LEU A 84 -3.56 -8.27 6.25
CA LEU A 84 -3.97 -9.66 6.41
C LEU A 84 -4.94 -9.85 7.58
N LYS A 85 -4.72 -9.15 8.69
CA LYS A 85 -5.65 -9.15 9.82
C LYS A 85 -7.01 -8.55 9.41
N LEU A 86 -7.01 -7.37 8.77
CA LEU A 86 -8.25 -6.74 8.31
C LEU A 86 -9.02 -7.62 7.31
N LEU A 87 -8.33 -8.30 6.41
CA LEU A 87 -8.96 -9.24 5.46
C LEU A 87 -9.55 -10.46 6.17
N HIS A 88 -8.91 -10.94 7.23
CA HIS A 88 -9.45 -12.01 8.06
C HIS A 88 -10.72 -11.56 8.80
N ASP A 89 -10.65 -10.41 9.49
CA ASP A 89 -11.78 -9.83 10.21
C ASP A 89 -12.97 -9.56 9.25
N LEU A 90 -12.69 -9.03 8.05
CA LEU A 90 -13.69 -8.84 7.01
C LEU A 90 -14.37 -10.16 6.61
N LYS A 91 -13.60 -11.23 6.45
CA LYS A 91 -14.17 -12.55 6.08
C LYS A 91 -15.18 -13.01 7.13
N GLU A 92 -14.87 -12.85 8.42
CA GLU A 92 -15.79 -13.20 9.51
C GLU A 92 -17.05 -12.32 9.48
N ILE A 93 -16.89 -11.00 9.31
CA ILE A 93 -18.03 -10.06 9.18
C ILE A 93 -18.93 -10.44 8.01
N LEU A 94 -18.35 -10.72 6.83
CA LEU A 94 -19.12 -11.07 5.64
C LEU A 94 -19.86 -12.41 5.80
N GLN A 95 -19.31 -13.38 6.53
CA GLN A 95 -20.01 -14.63 6.83
C GLN A 95 -21.27 -14.40 7.68
N ILE A 96 -21.17 -13.51 8.68
CA ILE A 96 -22.32 -13.16 9.54
C ILE A 96 -23.38 -12.40 8.72
N ILE A 97 -22.96 -11.43 7.92
CA ILE A 97 -23.83 -10.62 7.07
C ILE A 97 -24.56 -11.49 6.04
N ASP A 98 -23.88 -12.46 5.43
CA ASP A 98 -24.45 -13.39 4.45
C ASP A 98 -25.55 -14.26 5.08
N GLN A 99 -25.30 -14.80 6.28
CA GLN A 99 -26.31 -15.55 7.04
C GLN A 99 -27.57 -14.72 7.31
N SER A 100 -27.42 -13.42 7.51
CA SER A 100 -28.52 -12.47 7.73
C SER A 100 -29.17 -11.99 6.42
N LYS A 101 -28.69 -12.46 5.24
CA LYS A 101 -29.15 -12.04 3.90
C LYS A 101 -29.10 -10.52 3.66
N ILE A 102 -28.17 -9.85 4.30
CA ILE A 102 -27.93 -8.41 4.16
C ILE A 102 -27.02 -8.19 2.94
N ARG A 103 -27.39 -7.23 2.08
CA ARG A 103 -26.55 -6.83 0.94
C ARG A 103 -25.61 -5.71 1.36
N VAL A 104 -24.32 -5.91 1.11
CA VAL A 104 -23.28 -4.91 1.38
C VAL A 104 -22.40 -4.71 0.16
N VAL A 105 -21.84 -3.51 0.06
CA VAL A 105 -20.80 -3.18 -0.93
C VAL A 105 -19.56 -2.75 -0.18
N LEU A 106 -18.44 -3.39 -0.51
CA LEU A 106 -17.13 -2.98 -0.01
C LEU A 106 -16.69 -1.71 -0.73
N LEU A 107 -16.28 -0.71 0.02
CA LEU A 107 -15.81 0.57 -0.50
C LEU A 107 -14.30 0.73 -0.31
N GLN A 108 -13.72 1.60 -1.13
CA GLN A 108 -12.36 2.16 -1.00
C GLN A 108 -11.21 1.14 -0.91
N GLY A 109 -10.55 1.07 0.25
CA GLY A 109 -9.24 0.44 0.42
C GLY A 109 -9.18 -1.05 0.07
N ILE A 110 -10.13 -1.85 0.50
CA ILE A 110 -10.10 -3.31 0.30
C ILE A 110 -10.26 -3.72 -1.16
N PRO A 111 -11.25 -3.21 -1.91
CA PRO A 111 -11.33 -3.48 -3.35
C PRO A 111 -10.07 -3.06 -4.11
N LEU A 112 -9.48 -1.92 -3.77
CA LEU A 112 -8.23 -1.47 -4.38
C LEU A 112 -7.07 -2.42 -4.06
N LEU A 113 -6.95 -2.87 -2.80
CA LEU A 113 -5.91 -3.79 -2.39
C LEU A 113 -5.97 -5.10 -3.17
N GLN A 114 -7.17 -5.66 -3.34
CA GLN A 114 -7.37 -6.95 -3.99
C GLN A 114 -7.29 -6.88 -5.51
N GLN A 115 -7.87 -5.85 -6.12
CA GLN A 115 -8.02 -5.76 -7.57
C GLN A 115 -6.87 -5.04 -8.26
N ILE A 116 -6.32 -4.01 -7.63
CA ILE A 116 -5.31 -3.13 -8.22
C ILE A 116 -3.92 -3.45 -7.69
N TYR A 117 -3.72 -3.36 -6.38
CA TYR A 117 -2.39 -3.56 -5.78
C TYR A 117 -1.94 -5.01 -5.82
N LYS A 118 -2.83 -5.97 -5.55
CA LYS A 118 -2.57 -7.44 -5.55
C LYS A 118 -1.41 -7.87 -4.66
N ASP A 119 -0.95 -7.00 -3.78
CA ASP A 119 0.14 -7.19 -2.84
C ASP A 119 -0.19 -6.44 -1.55
N VAL A 120 -0.34 -7.18 -0.48
CA VAL A 120 -0.83 -6.69 0.81
C VAL A 120 0.14 -5.75 1.54
N GLY A 121 1.40 -5.66 1.12
CA GLY A 121 2.40 -4.78 1.72
C GLY A 121 2.49 -3.40 1.07
N LEU A 122 1.82 -3.16 -0.07
CA LEU A 122 2.02 -1.94 -0.85
C LEU A 122 1.27 -0.73 -0.30
N ARG A 123 0.08 -0.94 0.25
CA ARG A 123 -0.78 0.12 0.75
C ARG A 123 -1.32 -0.27 2.13
N PRO A 124 -0.98 0.46 3.19
CA PRO A 124 -1.59 0.24 4.49
C PRO A 124 -3.07 0.60 4.45
N LEU A 125 -3.91 -0.26 5.03
CA LEU A 125 -5.31 0.00 5.29
C LEU A 125 -5.47 0.31 6.77
N THR A 126 -6.43 1.18 7.10
CA THR A 126 -6.75 1.58 8.47
C THR A 126 -8.11 1.05 8.92
N ASP A 127 -9.02 0.82 7.98
CA ASP A 127 -10.42 0.55 8.22
C ASP A 127 -11.04 -0.31 7.11
N ILE A 128 -12.26 -0.77 7.40
CA ILE A 128 -13.12 -1.49 6.48
C ILE A 128 -14.38 -0.66 6.29
N ASP A 129 -14.56 -0.12 5.08
CA ASP A 129 -15.74 0.64 4.72
C ASP A 129 -16.76 -0.25 4.02
N LEU A 130 -17.94 -0.35 4.63
CA LEU A 130 -19.09 -1.08 4.10
C LEU A 130 -20.22 -0.11 3.78
N TRP A 131 -20.77 -0.20 2.59
CA TRP A 131 -22.01 0.48 2.24
C TRP A 131 -23.18 -0.48 2.34
N VAL A 132 -24.22 -0.09 3.09
CA VAL A 132 -25.42 -0.88 3.36
C VAL A 132 -26.64 -0.04 3.04
N LEU A 133 -27.65 -0.63 2.42
CA LEU A 133 -28.92 0.06 2.21
C LEU A 133 -29.59 0.37 3.56
N PRO A 134 -30.27 1.51 3.71
CA PRO A 134 -30.91 1.93 4.97
C PRO A 134 -31.85 0.90 5.57
N GLU A 135 -32.54 0.14 4.73
CA GLU A 135 -33.48 -0.92 5.13
C GLU A 135 -32.82 -2.07 5.91
N TYR A 136 -31.49 -2.29 5.72
CA TYR A 136 -30.73 -3.34 6.40
C TYR A 136 -30.00 -2.87 7.67
N LEU A 137 -29.91 -1.55 7.91
CA LEU A 137 -29.18 -1.00 9.07
C LEU A 137 -29.63 -1.61 10.41
N PRO A 138 -30.93 -1.78 10.71
CA PRO A 138 -31.35 -2.39 11.98
C PRO A 138 -30.89 -3.84 12.15
N GLY A 139 -30.65 -4.54 11.04
CA GLY A 139 -30.10 -5.90 11.05
C GLY A 139 -28.60 -5.92 11.35
N VAL A 140 -27.83 -4.98 10.78
CA VAL A 140 -26.39 -4.85 11.00
C VAL A 140 -26.05 -4.47 12.43
N GLU A 141 -26.81 -3.58 13.05
CA GLU A 141 -26.60 -3.14 14.44
C GLU A 141 -26.84 -4.25 15.47
N ARG A 142 -27.55 -5.30 15.11
CA ARG A 142 -27.87 -6.44 16.00
C ARG A 142 -26.94 -7.64 15.80
N THR A 143 -26.09 -7.58 14.78
CA THR A 143 -25.16 -8.64 14.40
C THR A 143 -23.76 -8.38 14.95
#